data_e43c1398cb4c274ae2eecafe0db84a2f
#
_entry.id   e43c1398cb4c274ae2eecafe0db84a2f
#
_cell.length_a   1.000
_cell.length_b   1.000
_cell.length_c   1.000
_cell.angle_alpha   90.00
_cell.angle_beta   90.00
_cell.angle_gamma   90.00
#
_symmetry.space_group_name_H-M   'P 1'
#
loop_
_entity.id
_entity.type
_entity.pdbx_description
1 polymer ?
#
loop_
_entity_poly.entity_id
_entity_poly.type
_entity_poly.pdbx_seq_one_letter_code
_entity_poly.pdbx_strand_id
1 'polypeptide(L)'
;MLSIPSLHLTRRCVLACGLAALLAACGTPADAPAMRLGQAESLQLRSWVPNGLRAQLQLMPVTGGQPTGRFWGAKISNSSLQEALEESLRDTGLYAPRPAEARYELRVNLVQLDQPMVAVLDAKVAVTLSYTVVESRGGRTVYERKLRTLHTTEFGSAMLDPNERMRMASEAAIRSNLNTLLRELLELKWPE
;
A
#
# COMPACT_ATOMS: atom_id res chain seq x y z
N MET A 1 -56.35 -17.09 31.01
CA MET A 1 -55.70 -17.51 29.75
C MET A 1 -54.75 -16.40 29.33
N LEU A 2 -53.47 -16.51 29.69
CA LEU A 2 -52.45 -15.56 29.25
C LEU A 2 -51.70 -16.19 28.06
N SER A 3 -51.89 -15.59 26.90
CA SER A 3 -51.21 -15.97 25.67
C SER A 3 -49.79 -15.38 25.68
N ILE A 4 -48.79 -16.23 25.49
CA ILE A 4 -47.35 -15.86 25.42
C ILE A 4 -46.96 -15.70 23.94
N PRO A 5 -46.95 -14.47 23.36
CA PRO A 5 -46.45 -14.27 22.00
C PRO A 5 -44.99 -13.75 21.90
N SER A 6 -44.23 -13.71 23.03
CA SER A 6 -42.95 -13.01 23.06
C SER A 6 -41.71 -13.82 22.66
N LEU A 7 -41.81 -15.15 22.63
CA LEU A 7 -40.64 -16.03 22.39
C LEU A 7 -40.14 -16.02 20.95
N HIS A 8 -41.01 -15.78 19.97
CA HIS A 8 -40.65 -15.75 18.55
C HIS A 8 -39.98 -14.42 18.12
N LEU A 9 -40.33 -13.32 18.81
CA LEU A 9 -39.77 -12.00 18.51
C LEU A 9 -38.33 -11.89 18.98
N THR A 10 -38.03 -12.37 20.19
CA THR A 10 -36.69 -12.41 20.77
C THR A 10 -35.74 -13.30 19.96
N ARG A 11 -36.23 -14.47 19.49
CA ARG A 11 -35.43 -15.39 18.67
C ARG A 11 -35.07 -14.78 17.29
N ARG A 12 -35.97 -14.01 16.69
CA ARG A 12 -35.75 -13.29 15.43
C ARG A 12 -34.76 -12.13 15.59
N CYS A 13 -34.83 -11.37 16.70
CA CYS A 13 -33.90 -10.30 17.00
C CYS A 13 -32.47 -10.82 17.26
N VAL A 14 -32.34 -11.93 17.99
CA VAL A 14 -30.99 -12.53 18.25
C VAL A 14 -30.35 -13.07 16.96
N LEU A 15 -31.15 -13.67 16.07
CA LEU A 15 -30.67 -14.12 14.76
C LEU A 15 -30.29 -12.95 13.86
N ALA A 16 -31.06 -11.86 13.86
CA ALA A 16 -30.76 -10.68 13.07
C ALA A 16 -29.50 -9.94 13.58
N CYS A 17 -29.31 -9.82 14.91
CA CYS A 17 -28.13 -9.25 15.52
C CYS A 17 -26.88 -10.13 15.27
N GLY A 18 -27.01 -11.45 15.30
CA GLY A 18 -25.93 -12.38 14.98
C GLY A 18 -25.50 -12.28 13.52
N LEU A 19 -26.44 -12.12 12.57
CA LEU A 19 -26.12 -11.94 11.16
C LEU A 19 -25.46 -10.59 10.87
N ALA A 20 -25.87 -9.51 11.55
CA ALA A 20 -25.28 -8.18 11.45
C ALA A 20 -23.84 -8.15 11.99
N ALA A 21 -23.54 -8.88 13.06
CA ALA A 21 -22.19 -8.99 13.61
C ALA A 21 -21.22 -9.73 12.67
N LEU A 22 -21.72 -10.66 11.85
CA LEU A 22 -20.90 -11.36 10.84
C LEU A 22 -20.52 -10.47 9.64
N LEU A 23 -21.27 -9.41 9.38
CA LEU A 23 -20.99 -8.45 8.31
C LEU A 23 -19.90 -7.41 8.71
N ALA A 24 -19.69 -7.20 10.01
CA ALA A 24 -18.68 -6.27 10.54
C ALA A 24 -17.25 -6.85 10.58
N ALA A 25 -17.09 -8.16 10.31
CA ALA A 25 -15.79 -8.85 10.36
C ALA A 25 -14.96 -8.74 9.07
N CYS A 26 -15.32 -7.85 8.13
CA CYS A 26 -14.50 -7.59 6.96
C CYS A 26 -13.31 -6.70 7.36
N GLY A 27 -12.08 -7.21 7.24
CA GLY A 27 -10.88 -6.41 7.42
C GLY A 27 -10.89 -5.22 6.43
N THR A 28 -10.50 -4.04 6.91
CA THR A 28 -10.38 -2.85 6.05
C THR A 28 -9.12 -3.00 5.17
N PRO A 29 -9.25 -2.90 3.83
CA PRO A 29 -8.08 -2.96 2.95
C PRO A 29 -7.17 -1.74 3.17
N ALA A 30 -5.88 -1.89 2.83
CA ALA A 30 -4.95 -0.78 2.83
C ALA A 30 -5.36 0.27 1.79
N ASP A 31 -5.29 1.54 2.19
CA ASP A 31 -5.75 2.68 1.41
C ASP A 31 -4.61 3.36 0.64
N ALA A 32 -4.82 3.65 -0.64
CA ALA A 32 -3.81 4.27 -1.50
C ALA A 32 -3.34 5.65 -0.98
N PRO A 33 -4.22 6.58 -0.59
CA PRO A 33 -3.83 7.87 0.02
C PRO A 33 -2.94 7.73 1.25
N ALA A 34 -3.10 6.67 2.05
CA ALA A 34 -2.29 6.44 3.23
C ALA A 34 -0.91 5.85 2.91
N MET A 35 -0.76 5.19 1.76
CA MET A 35 0.50 4.59 1.29
C MET A 35 1.38 5.54 0.49
N ARG A 36 0.82 6.58 -0.14
CA ARG A 36 1.58 7.55 -0.94
C ARG A 36 2.50 8.42 -0.07
N LEU A 37 3.49 9.05 -0.70
CA LEU A 37 4.32 10.05 -0.04
C LEU A 37 3.49 11.25 0.42
N GLY A 38 3.90 11.86 1.54
CA GLY A 38 3.34 13.12 2.01
C GLY A 38 3.65 14.27 1.04
N GLN A 39 2.80 15.29 1.00
CA GLN A 39 2.95 16.42 0.08
C GLN A 39 4.28 17.17 0.27
N ALA A 40 4.66 17.44 1.51
CA ALA A 40 5.92 18.13 1.81
C ALA A 40 7.14 17.32 1.36
N GLU A 41 7.10 16.00 1.55
CA GLU A 41 8.15 15.07 1.16
C GLU A 41 8.26 14.97 -0.37
N SER A 42 7.14 14.86 -1.06
CA SER A 42 7.07 14.84 -2.53
C SER A 42 7.65 16.13 -3.14
N LEU A 43 7.30 17.30 -2.58
CA LEU A 43 7.83 18.59 -3.03
C LEU A 43 9.35 18.69 -2.81
N GLN A 44 9.84 18.21 -1.67
CA GLN A 44 11.29 18.16 -1.41
C GLN A 44 12.00 17.30 -2.43
N LEU A 45 11.54 16.06 -2.66
CA LEU A 45 12.13 15.16 -3.64
C LEU A 45 12.07 15.74 -5.06
N ARG A 46 10.96 16.39 -5.42
CA ARG A 46 10.78 17.03 -6.73
C ARG A 46 11.86 18.06 -7.05
N SER A 47 12.38 18.76 -6.04
CA SER A 47 13.45 19.74 -6.23
C SER A 47 14.79 19.10 -6.61
N TRP A 48 14.96 17.80 -6.34
CA TRP A 48 16.19 17.05 -6.62
C TRP A 48 16.11 16.19 -7.89
N VAL A 49 14.93 16.17 -8.57
CA VAL A 49 14.76 15.36 -9.78
C VAL A 49 15.67 15.82 -10.90
N PRO A 50 16.62 14.97 -11.37
CA PRO A 50 17.50 15.29 -12.49
C PRO A 50 16.71 15.38 -13.81
N ASN A 51 17.19 16.20 -14.75
CA ASN A 51 16.51 16.42 -16.01
C ASN A 51 16.27 15.13 -16.80
N GLY A 52 17.25 14.24 -16.83
CA GLY A 52 17.16 12.95 -17.53
C GLY A 52 16.08 11.98 -16.99
N LEU A 53 15.57 12.25 -15.78
CA LEU A 53 14.52 11.41 -15.16
C LEU A 53 13.17 12.12 -15.07
N ARG A 54 13.13 13.45 -15.22
CA ARG A 54 11.92 14.26 -15.08
C ARG A 54 10.87 13.87 -16.12
N ALA A 55 9.70 13.43 -15.64
CA ALA A 55 8.58 12.97 -16.48
C ALA A 55 8.97 11.83 -17.45
N GLN A 56 9.89 10.94 -17.04
CA GLN A 56 10.41 9.87 -17.90
C GLN A 56 10.10 8.46 -17.40
N LEU A 57 9.44 8.29 -16.25
CA LEU A 57 9.06 6.97 -15.74
C LEU A 57 7.62 6.61 -16.10
N GLN A 58 7.45 5.49 -16.79
CA GLN A 58 6.17 4.80 -16.94
C GLN A 58 6.07 3.72 -15.87
N LEU A 59 5.01 3.74 -15.05
CA LEU A 59 4.73 2.65 -14.13
C LEU A 59 4.01 1.51 -14.87
N MET A 60 4.61 0.33 -14.84
CA MET A 60 3.98 -0.89 -15.36
C MET A 60 3.00 -1.45 -14.32
N PRO A 61 2.05 -2.32 -14.72
CA PRO A 61 1.09 -2.92 -13.79
C PRO A 61 1.80 -3.57 -12.60
N VAL A 62 1.40 -3.17 -11.38
CA VAL A 62 1.93 -3.72 -10.13
C VAL A 62 1.44 -5.15 -9.93
N THR A 63 2.31 -6.01 -9.42
CA THR A 63 2.03 -7.44 -9.18
C THR A 63 2.31 -7.85 -7.74
N GLY A 64 1.87 -9.05 -7.35
CA GLY A 64 2.15 -9.66 -6.04
C GLY A 64 1.21 -9.25 -4.91
N GLY A 65 0.41 -8.21 -5.06
CA GLY A 65 -0.59 -7.81 -4.09
C GLY A 65 -1.76 -8.81 -4.02
N GLN A 66 -2.44 -8.81 -2.89
CA GLN A 66 -3.58 -9.68 -2.63
C GLN A 66 -4.78 -8.86 -2.14
N PRO A 67 -6.01 -9.16 -2.60
CA PRO A 67 -7.19 -8.53 -2.05
C PRO A 67 -7.36 -8.92 -0.58
N THR A 68 -7.87 -7.99 0.24
CA THR A 68 -8.18 -8.25 1.64
C THR A 68 -9.26 -9.33 1.76
N GLY A 69 -8.92 -10.43 2.41
CA GLY A 69 -9.84 -11.54 2.66
C GLY A 69 -10.71 -11.29 3.89
N ARG A 70 -11.84 -12.02 3.97
CA ARG A 70 -12.87 -11.85 5.00
C ARG A 70 -12.39 -12.15 6.44
N PHE A 71 -11.34 -12.98 6.58
CA PHE A 71 -10.87 -13.49 7.88
C PHE A 71 -9.41 -13.18 8.19
N TRP A 72 -8.75 -12.39 7.36
CA TRP A 72 -7.31 -12.12 7.48
C TRP A 72 -7.07 -10.62 7.56
N GLY A 73 -6.02 -10.22 8.25
CA GLY A 73 -5.62 -8.82 8.40
C GLY A 73 -5.55 -8.04 7.09
N ALA A 74 -5.49 -6.73 7.17
CA ALA A 74 -5.46 -5.82 6.03
C ALA A 74 -4.41 -6.26 5.00
N LYS A 75 -4.85 -6.52 3.77
CA LYS A 75 -3.99 -6.86 2.63
C LYS A 75 -3.75 -5.62 1.77
N ILE A 76 -2.68 -5.66 0.99
CA ILE A 76 -2.34 -4.62 0.03
C ILE A 76 -2.71 -5.16 -1.35
N SER A 77 -3.70 -4.54 -2.00
CA SER A 77 -4.09 -4.90 -3.36
C SER A 77 -3.13 -4.32 -4.39
N ASN A 78 -3.04 -4.95 -5.57
CA ASN A 78 -2.28 -4.39 -6.69
C ASN A 78 -2.80 -3.00 -7.06
N SER A 79 -4.12 -2.79 -7.07
CA SER A 79 -4.73 -1.50 -7.44
C SER A 79 -4.38 -0.39 -6.47
N SER A 80 -4.50 -0.62 -5.15
CA SER A 80 -4.17 0.41 -4.16
C SER A 80 -2.67 0.75 -4.16
N LEU A 81 -1.80 -0.25 -4.35
CA LEU A 81 -0.36 -0.02 -4.47
C LEU A 81 0.01 0.70 -5.78
N GLN A 82 -0.64 0.35 -6.88
CA GLN A 82 -0.51 1.03 -8.18
C GLN A 82 -0.86 2.51 -8.05
N GLU A 83 -2.01 2.83 -7.46
CA GLU A 83 -2.50 4.19 -7.25
C GLU A 83 -1.54 5.01 -6.38
N ALA A 84 -1.10 4.46 -5.24
CA ALA A 84 -0.15 5.11 -4.35
C ALA A 84 1.19 5.43 -5.04
N LEU A 85 1.69 4.50 -5.87
CA LEU A 85 2.89 4.69 -6.67
C LEU A 85 2.70 5.77 -7.74
N GLU A 86 1.61 5.70 -8.51
CA GLU A 86 1.33 6.69 -9.56
C GLU A 86 1.22 8.10 -9.00
N GLU A 87 0.49 8.28 -7.89
CA GLU A 87 0.37 9.59 -7.24
C GLU A 87 1.74 10.08 -6.72
N SER A 88 2.52 9.20 -6.05
CA SER A 88 3.84 9.57 -5.56
C SER A 88 4.79 9.97 -6.71
N LEU A 89 4.76 9.26 -7.84
CA LEU A 89 5.56 9.58 -9.02
C LEU A 89 5.11 10.87 -9.70
N ARG A 90 3.79 11.16 -9.73
CA ARG A 90 3.24 12.42 -10.27
C ARG A 90 3.63 13.61 -9.40
N ASP A 91 3.46 13.50 -8.09
CA ASP A 91 3.77 14.57 -7.14
C ASP A 91 5.26 14.92 -7.12
N THR A 92 6.12 13.91 -7.30
CA THR A 92 7.58 14.10 -7.42
C THR A 92 8.02 14.53 -8.82
N GLY A 93 7.13 14.51 -9.82
CA GLY A 93 7.44 14.90 -11.20
C GLY A 93 8.23 13.88 -12.00
N LEU A 94 8.21 12.61 -11.59
CA LEU A 94 8.88 11.50 -12.28
C LEU A 94 7.98 10.81 -13.31
N TYR A 95 6.65 10.82 -13.08
CA TYR A 95 5.68 10.12 -13.91
C TYR A 95 5.59 10.72 -15.31
N ALA A 96 5.72 9.88 -16.33
CA ALA A 96 5.59 10.28 -17.72
C ALA A 96 4.12 10.55 -18.09
N PRO A 97 3.75 11.76 -18.54
CA PRO A 97 2.36 12.09 -18.90
C PRO A 97 1.88 11.31 -20.11
N ARG A 98 2.80 10.88 -20.98
CA ARG A 98 2.55 10.03 -22.14
C ARG A 98 3.39 8.77 -22.04
N PRO A 99 2.80 7.62 -21.68
CA PRO A 99 3.55 6.36 -21.49
C PRO A 99 4.40 5.97 -22.70
N ALA A 100 3.91 6.18 -23.92
CA ALA A 100 4.63 5.84 -25.15
C ALA A 100 5.93 6.65 -25.36
N GLU A 101 6.08 7.79 -24.70
CA GLU A 101 7.24 8.67 -24.76
C GLU A 101 8.19 8.45 -23.58
N ALA A 102 7.80 7.64 -22.60
CA ALA A 102 8.60 7.36 -21.43
C ALA A 102 9.94 6.68 -21.81
N ARG A 103 11.03 7.20 -21.26
CA ARG A 103 12.36 6.66 -21.49
C ARG A 103 12.63 5.42 -20.65
N TYR A 104 11.91 5.27 -19.53
CA TYR A 104 12.10 4.18 -18.58
C TYR A 104 10.76 3.57 -18.14
N GLU A 105 10.77 2.26 -17.95
CA GLU A 105 9.68 1.49 -17.37
C GLU A 105 10.02 1.10 -15.93
N LEU A 106 9.18 1.45 -14.97
CA LEU A 106 9.27 0.99 -13.58
C LEU A 106 8.35 -0.21 -13.40
N ARG A 107 8.92 -1.34 -13.06
CA ARG A 107 8.23 -2.60 -12.72
C ARG A 107 8.30 -2.82 -11.23
N VAL A 108 7.15 -3.10 -10.60
CA VAL A 108 7.01 -3.25 -9.16
C VAL A 108 6.29 -4.55 -8.83
N ASN A 109 6.86 -5.32 -7.89
CA ASN A 109 6.26 -6.54 -7.40
C ASN A 109 6.28 -6.56 -5.87
N LEU A 110 5.12 -6.74 -5.24
CA LEU A 110 5.00 -7.01 -3.81
C LEU A 110 5.42 -8.48 -3.55
N VAL A 111 6.65 -8.65 -3.08
CA VAL A 111 7.25 -9.98 -2.86
C VAL A 111 6.71 -10.61 -1.58
N GLN A 112 6.60 -9.81 -0.50
CA GLN A 112 6.24 -10.32 0.82
C GLN A 112 5.63 -9.24 1.70
N LEU A 113 4.60 -9.64 2.44
CA LEU A 113 3.97 -8.86 3.49
C LEU A 113 3.95 -9.71 4.77
N ASP A 114 4.86 -9.40 5.70
CA ASP A 114 4.98 -10.06 6.99
C ASP A 114 4.12 -9.31 8.00
N GLN A 115 3.05 -9.94 8.44
CA GLN A 115 2.13 -9.41 9.46
C GLN A 115 1.97 -10.43 10.59
N PRO A 116 1.86 -9.99 11.85
CA PRO A 116 1.47 -10.91 12.93
C PRO A 116 0.04 -11.41 12.69
N MET A 117 -0.27 -12.63 13.12
CA MET A 117 -1.64 -13.17 13.02
C MET A 117 -2.64 -12.33 13.84
N VAL A 118 -2.21 -11.80 14.98
CA VAL A 118 -3.00 -10.90 15.82
C VAL A 118 -2.06 -9.83 16.40
N ALA A 119 -2.43 -8.56 16.26
CA ALA A 119 -1.73 -7.44 16.88
C ALA A 119 -2.34 -7.12 18.25
N VAL A 120 -1.99 -7.91 19.29
CA VAL A 120 -2.54 -7.72 20.65
C VAL A 120 -2.09 -6.39 21.24
N LEU A 121 -0.82 -6.05 21.09
CA LEU A 121 -0.22 -4.78 21.54
C LEU A 121 0.15 -3.95 20.32
N ASP A 122 1.43 -3.93 19.95
CA ASP A 122 1.91 -3.20 18.78
C ASP A 122 1.75 -4.04 17.52
N ALA A 123 1.50 -3.40 16.38
CA ALA A 123 1.50 -4.04 15.07
C ALA A 123 2.85 -3.81 14.38
N LYS A 124 3.67 -4.86 14.29
CA LYS A 124 4.93 -4.86 13.54
C LYS A 124 4.70 -5.48 12.17
N VAL A 125 4.85 -4.71 11.12
CA VAL A 125 4.68 -5.16 9.74
C VAL A 125 5.95 -4.92 8.95
N ALA A 126 6.40 -5.92 8.20
CA ALA A 126 7.47 -5.76 7.25
C ALA A 126 6.95 -5.99 5.82
N VAL A 127 7.31 -5.08 4.94
CA VAL A 127 6.97 -5.14 3.51
C VAL A 127 8.25 -5.31 2.71
N THR A 128 8.23 -6.23 1.76
CA THR A 128 9.32 -6.41 0.79
C THR A 128 8.77 -6.17 -0.62
N LEU A 129 9.29 -5.15 -1.28
CA LEU A 129 8.99 -4.82 -2.67
C LEU A 129 10.23 -5.03 -3.53
N SER A 130 10.03 -5.57 -4.74
CA SER A 130 11.05 -5.66 -5.77
C SER A 130 10.77 -4.60 -6.83
N TYR A 131 11.81 -3.86 -7.18
CA TYR A 131 11.77 -2.78 -8.15
C TYR A 131 12.78 -3.03 -9.26
N THR A 132 12.35 -2.84 -10.49
CA THR A 132 13.22 -2.90 -11.66
C THR A 132 12.90 -1.72 -12.56
N VAL A 133 13.92 -0.93 -12.93
CA VAL A 133 13.80 0.12 -13.94
C VAL A 133 14.56 -0.30 -15.18
N VAL A 134 13.86 -0.28 -16.31
CA VAL A 134 14.38 -0.74 -17.60
C VAL A 134 14.27 0.40 -18.60
N GLU A 135 15.28 0.59 -19.46
CA GLU A 135 15.17 1.49 -20.60
C GLU A 135 14.12 0.96 -21.59
N SER A 136 13.14 1.80 -21.98
CA SER A 136 12.07 1.42 -22.90
C SER A 136 12.59 1.05 -24.30
N ARG A 137 13.71 1.66 -24.73
CA ARG A 137 14.34 1.42 -26.03
C ARG A 137 15.59 0.57 -25.96
N GLY A 138 15.57 -0.62 -25.63
CA GLY A 138 16.78 -1.47 -25.57
C GLY A 138 16.75 -2.47 -24.44
N GLY A 139 15.79 -2.33 -23.53
CA GLY A 139 15.56 -3.30 -22.48
C GLY A 139 16.66 -3.40 -21.43
N ARG A 140 17.60 -2.44 -21.39
CA ARG A 140 18.69 -2.43 -20.42
C ARG A 140 18.16 -2.11 -19.03
N THR A 141 18.42 -2.98 -18.07
CA THR A 141 18.13 -2.71 -16.66
C THR A 141 19.10 -1.65 -16.12
N VAL A 142 18.56 -0.54 -15.63
CA VAL A 142 19.32 0.58 -15.06
C VAL A 142 19.28 0.61 -13.54
N TYR A 143 18.26 -0.03 -12.95
CA TYR A 143 18.11 -0.18 -11.51
C TYR A 143 17.38 -1.47 -11.20
N GLU A 144 17.85 -2.21 -10.21
CA GLU A 144 17.19 -3.40 -9.68
C GLU A 144 17.47 -3.51 -8.18
N ARG A 145 16.42 -3.51 -7.38
CA ARG A 145 16.49 -3.59 -5.92
C ARG A 145 15.31 -4.32 -5.34
N LYS A 146 15.58 -5.01 -4.25
CA LYS A 146 14.58 -5.55 -3.34
C LYS A 146 14.70 -4.82 -2.02
N LEU A 147 13.71 -3.98 -1.72
CA LEU A 147 13.67 -3.15 -0.51
C LEU A 147 12.75 -3.77 0.52
N ARG A 148 13.26 -3.98 1.73
CA ARG A 148 12.49 -4.45 2.88
C ARG A 148 12.39 -3.35 3.92
N THR A 149 11.18 -2.96 4.26
CA THR A 149 10.88 -1.91 5.24
C THR A 149 10.04 -2.47 6.37
N LEU A 150 10.44 -2.17 7.59
CA LEU A 150 9.72 -2.51 8.81
C LEU A 150 9.05 -1.26 9.37
N HIS A 151 7.79 -1.36 9.76
CA HIS A 151 7.10 -0.32 10.53
C HIS A 151 6.37 -0.93 11.72
N THR A 152 6.33 -0.16 12.82
CA THR A 152 5.61 -0.54 14.05
C THR A 152 4.57 0.53 14.35
N THR A 153 3.30 0.14 14.45
CA THR A 153 2.23 1.00 14.95
C THR A 153 1.93 0.60 16.38
N GLU A 154 2.08 1.58 17.28
CA GLU A 154 1.89 1.38 18.71
C GLU A 154 0.42 1.14 19.05
N PHE A 155 0.18 0.44 20.17
CA PHE A 155 -1.15 0.13 20.69
C PHE A 155 -2.05 1.36 20.82
N GLY A 156 -1.49 2.50 21.27
CA GLY A 156 -2.23 3.76 21.47
C GLY A 156 -2.86 4.35 20.20
N SER A 157 -2.36 4.00 19.01
CA SER A 157 -2.83 4.57 17.74
C SER A 157 -4.22 4.05 17.33
N ALA A 158 -4.59 2.82 17.72
CA ALA A 158 -5.91 2.24 17.51
C ALA A 158 -6.17 1.18 18.60
N MET A 159 -6.47 1.65 19.82
CA MET A 159 -6.51 0.81 21.02
C MET A 159 -7.45 -0.40 20.94
N LEU A 160 -8.61 -0.23 20.30
CA LEU A 160 -9.67 -1.25 20.28
C LEU A 160 -9.72 -2.06 18.97
N ASP A 161 -8.93 -1.69 17.95
CA ASP A 161 -8.96 -2.37 16.66
C ASP A 161 -7.56 -2.85 16.22
N PRO A 162 -7.24 -4.13 16.47
CA PRO A 162 -5.99 -4.76 16.01
C PRO A 162 -5.82 -4.75 14.48
N ASN A 163 -6.92 -4.85 13.73
CA ASN A 163 -6.88 -4.86 12.26
C ASN A 163 -6.53 -3.46 11.73
N GLU A 164 -7.07 -2.42 12.36
CA GLU A 164 -6.75 -1.04 12.06
C GLU A 164 -5.26 -0.74 12.32
N ARG A 165 -4.71 -1.20 13.43
CA ARG A 165 -3.27 -1.08 13.70
C ARG A 165 -2.42 -1.77 12.63
N MET A 166 -2.80 -2.98 12.21
CA MET A 166 -2.10 -3.68 11.13
C MET A 166 -2.20 -2.96 9.80
N ARG A 167 -3.38 -2.38 9.49
CA ARG A 167 -3.58 -1.56 8.30
C ARG A 167 -2.64 -0.36 8.31
N MET A 168 -2.65 0.43 9.39
CA MET A 168 -1.79 1.60 9.56
C MET A 168 -0.30 1.24 9.46
N ALA A 169 0.13 0.14 10.08
CA ALA A 169 1.52 -0.33 10.01
C ALA A 169 1.91 -0.73 8.58
N SER A 170 1.01 -1.39 7.84
CA SER A 170 1.24 -1.80 6.45
C SER A 170 1.37 -0.59 5.53
N GLU A 171 0.48 0.38 5.67
CA GLU A 171 0.48 1.63 4.88
C GLU A 171 1.74 2.45 5.14
N ALA A 172 2.13 2.60 6.40
CA ALA A 172 3.35 3.32 6.76
C ALA A 172 4.61 2.60 6.28
N ALA A 173 4.65 1.25 6.32
CA ALA A 173 5.75 0.47 5.79
C ALA A 173 5.87 0.65 4.26
N ILE A 174 4.75 0.66 3.51
CA ILE A 174 4.74 0.94 2.08
C ILE A 174 5.24 2.37 1.82
N ARG A 175 4.68 3.38 2.48
CA ARG A 175 5.11 4.77 2.31
C ARG A 175 6.61 4.94 2.51
N SER A 176 7.16 4.35 3.57
CA SER A 176 8.60 4.39 3.83
C SER A 176 9.42 3.67 2.75
N ASN A 177 8.88 2.55 2.23
CA ASN A 177 9.51 1.80 1.15
C ASN A 177 9.57 2.62 -0.16
N LEU A 178 8.46 3.28 -0.52
CA LEU A 178 8.38 4.19 -1.67
C LEU A 178 9.32 5.38 -1.54
N ASN A 179 9.42 5.97 -0.34
CA ASN A 179 10.38 7.04 -0.08
C ASN A 179 11.82 6.58 -0.36
N THR A 180 12.17 5.42 0.15
CA THR A 180 13.51 4.83 -0.08
C THR A 180 13.77 4.63 -1.57
N LEU A 181 12.82 4.03 -2.30
CA LEU A 181 12.92 3.88 -3.75
C LEU A 181 13.21 5.21 -4.44
N LEU A 182 12.37 6.22 -4.16
CA LEU A 182 12.49 7.50 -4.86
C LEU A 182 13.81 8.19 -4.55
N ARG A 183 14.30 8.15 -3.31
CA ARG A 183 15.62 8.66 -2.96
C ARG A 183 16.74 7.95 -3.72
N GLU A 184 16.72 6.62 -3.74
CA GLU A 184 17.73 5.84 -4.48
C GLU A 184 17.71 6.16 -5.99
N LEU A 185 16.51 6.33 -6.59
CA LEU A 185 16.40 6.72 -8.00
C LEU A 185 16.98 8.11 -8.27
N LEU A 186 16.82 9.07 -7.35
CA LEU A 186 17.38 10.43 -7.50
C LEU A 186 18.91 10.48 -7.35
N GLU A 187 19.51 9.52 -6.64
CA GLU A 187 20.96 9.41 -6.46
C GLU A 187 21.68 8.77 -7.66
N LEU A 188 20.93 8.11 -8.56
CA LEU A 188 21.53 7.51 -9.76
C LEU A 188 21.94 8.56 -10.80
N LYS A 189 22.98 8.22 -11.58
CA LYS A 189 23.37 9.03 -12.74
C LYS A 189 22.49 8.69 -13.94
N TRP A 190 21.59 9.60 -14.28
CA TRP A 190 20.72 9.47 -15.43
C TRP A 190 21.33 10.19 -16.65
N PRO A 191 21.38 9.55 -17.83
CA PRO A 191 21.80 10.23 -19.06
C PRO A 191 20.83 11.38 -19.40
N GLU A 192 21.37 12.52 -19.77
CA GLU A 192 20.58 13.68 -20.23
C GLU A 192 19.90 13.44 -21.59
#